data_151bcc1bd7059667e8740c248938d95f
#
_entry.id   151bcc1bd7059667e8740c248938d95f
#
_cell.length_a   1.000
_cell.length_b   1.000
_cell.length_c   1.000
_cell.angle_alpha   90.00
_cell.angle_beta   90.00
_cell.angle_gamma   90.00
#
_symmetry.space_group_name_H-M   'P 1'
#
loop_
_entity.id
_entity.type
_entity.pdbx_description
1 polymer ?
#
loop_
_entity_poly.entity_id
_entity_poly.type
_entity_poly.pdbx_seq_one_letter_code
_entity_poly.pdbx_strand_id
1 'polypeptide(L)'
;VLINNAGISQRSLAQETDYSVYERVIAVDLLAPIALTQALLPRMVKRGSGRLAMISSIAGKVGVPMRTAYCAAKFGIAGYADALRAGVAHLGLQVHNIYPGSVATDVSRNALTADGSKRGVSDKVIDNGIPPDVAVAQMIEQMLAGAREIIVAEGAELAMGEARRTPDALLDQIGAFSRRLDHYVAG
;
A
#
# COMPACT_ATOMS: atom_id res chain seq x y z
N VAL A 1 -3.22 -8.90 13.95
CA VAL A 1 -2.77 -7.85 13.02
C VAL A 1 -1.87 -8.46 11.96
N LEU A 2 -2.06 -8.09 10.69
CA LEU A 2 -1.12 -8.34 9.60
C LEU A 2 -0.71 -6.99 9.02
N ILE A 3 0.61 -6.74 8.94
CA ILE A 3 1.17 -5.55 8.30
C ILE A 3 1.99 -6.01 7.09
N ASN A 4 1.47 -5.77 5.91
CA ASN A 4 2.12 -6.05 4.64
C ASN A 4 3.06 -4.87 4.30
N ASN A 5 4.27 -4.94 4.85
CA ASN A 5 5.27 -3.88 4.75
C ASN A 5 6.38 -4.17 3.74
N ALA A 6 6.70 -5.45 3.49
CA ALA A 6 7.76 -5.80 2.55
C ALA A 6 7.53 -5.16 1.18
N GLY A 7 8.57 -4.62 0.59
CA GLY A 7 8.50 -3.98 -0.71
C GLY A 7 9.87 -3.66 -1.28
N ILE A 8 9.93 -3.58 -2.60
CA ILE A 8 11.10 -3.18 -3.38
C ILE A 8 10.73 -2.07 -4.35
N SER A 9 11.68 -1.26 -4.76
CA SER A 9 11.45 -0.18 -5.71
C SER A 9 12.21 -0.42 -7.01
N GLN A 10 11.89 0.36 -8.03
CA GLN A 10 12.58 0.38 -9.32
C GLN A 10 12.98 1.83 -9.64
N ARG A 11 14.11 1.98 -10.34
CA ARG A 11 14.63 3.27 -10.79
C ARG A 11 15.20 3.13 -12.18
N SER A 12 14.33 3.20 -13.21
CA SER A 12 14.69 3.13 -14.61
C SER A 12 13.60 3.72 -15.50
N LEU A 13 13.94 4.15 -16.71
CA LEU A 13 12.97 4.61 -17.69
C LEU A 13 12.14 3.43 -18.21
N ALA A 14 10.87 3.66 -18.52
CA ALA A 14 9.96 2.59 -18.93
C ALA A 14 10.44 1.84 -20.18
N GLN A 15 10.99 2.56 -21.16
CA GLN A 15 11.50 2.00 -22.42
C GLN A 15 12.81 1.19 -22.26
N GLU A 16 13.49 1.30 -21.11
CA GLU A 16 14.76 0.63 -20.84
C GLU A 16 14.58 -0.53 -19.85
N THR A 17 13.45 -0.59 -19.17
CA THR A 17 13.21 -1.53 -18.07
C THR A 17 12.86 -2.92 -18.62
N ASP A 18 13.65 -3.92 -18.27
CA ASP A 18 13.36 -5.31 -18.57
C ASP A 18 12.02 -5.74 -17.94
N TYR A 19 11.26 -6.54 -18.66
CA TYR A 19 9.95 -7.01 -18.17
C TYR A 19 10.05 -7.80 -16.87
N SER A 20 11.14 -8.53 -16.67
CA SER A 20 11.44 -9.28 -15.44
C SER A 20 11.48 -8.39 -14.18
N VAL A 21 11.82 -7.11 -14.31
CA VAL A 21 11.79 -6.13 -13.23
C VAL A 21 10.34 -5.85 -12.80
N TYR A 22 9.42 -5.73 -13.79
CA TYR A 22 7.99 -5.59 -13.51
C TYR A 22 7.46 -6.82 -12.77
N GLU A 23 7.77 -8.02 -13.27
CA GLU A 23 7.35 -9.28 -12.64
C GLU A 23 7.82 -9.35 -11.18
N ARG A 24 9.08 -9.03 -10.93
CA ARG A 24 9.68 -9.06 -9.59
C ARG A 24 9.05 -8.05 -8.65
N VAL A 25 8.85 -6.81 -9.09
CA VAL A 25 8.22 -5.76 -8.26
C VAL A 25 6.76 -6.11 -7.98
N ILE A 26 5.99 -6.54 -8.97
CA ILE A 26 4.60 -6.98 -8.80
C ILE A 26 4.50 -8.19 -7.87
N ALA A 27 5.39 -9.16 -8.01
CA ALA A 27 5.40 -10.34 -7.14
C ALA A 27 5.60 -9.96 -5.66
N VAL A 28 6.54 -9.06 -5.36
CA VAL A 28 6.88 -8.68 -3.98
C VAL A 28 5.88 -7.67 -3.41
N ASP A 29 5.54 -6.61 -4.16
CA ASP A 29 4.80 -5.46 -3.63
C ASP A 29 3.27 -5.59 -3.76
N LEU A 30 2.80 -6.57 -4.55
CA LEU A 30 1.37 -6.79 -4.76
C LEU A 30 0.95 -8.23 -4.48
N LEU A 31 1.52 -9.22 -5.17
CA LEU A 31 1.04 -10.59 -5.08
C LEU A 31 1.35 -11.24 -3.73
N ALA A 32 2.53 -11.01 -3.15
CA ALA A 32 2.88 -11.56 -1.85
C ALA A 32 1.99 -11.01 -0.72
N PRO A 33 1.71 -9.69 -0.60
CA PRO A 33 0.72 -9.16 0.33
C PRO A 33 -0.68 -9.76 0.15
N ILE A 34 -1.14 -9.95 -1.08
CA ILE A 34 -2.42 -10.61 -1.37
C ILE A 34 -2.41 -12.04 -0.85
N ALA A 35 -1.37 -12.82 -1.15
CA ALA A 35 -1.27 -14.22 -0.73
C ALA A 35 -1.26 -14.37 0.80
N LEU A 36 -0.48 -13.53 1.50
CA LEU A 36 -0.44 -13.52 2.97
C LEU A 36 -1.81 -13.15 3.57
N THR A 37 -2.45 -12.16 2.99
CA THR A 37 -3.80 -11.74 3.42
C THR A 37 -4.80 -12.88 3.22
N GLN A 38 -4.83 -13.52 2.05
CA GLN A 38 -5.73 -14.63 1.75
C GLN A 38 -5.52 -15.82 2.72
N ALA A 39 -4.29 -16.11 3.09
CA ALA A 39 -3.97 -17.18 4.02
C ALA A 39 -4.51 -16.92 5.46
N LEU A 40 -4.56 -15.66 5.90
CA LEU A 40 -4.99 -15.28 7.25
C LEU A 40 -6.47 -14.85 7.34
N LEU A 41 -7.03 -14.37 6.24
CA LEU A 41 -8.37 -13.77 6.19
C LEU A 41 -9.46 -14.69 6.75
N PRO A 42 -9.54 -15.99 6.39
CA PRO A 42 -10.59 -16.87 6.91
C PRO A 42 -10.59 -16.97 8.44
N ARG A 43 -9.40 -16.98 9.06
CA ARG A 43 -9.27 -17.03 10.52
C ARG A 43 -9.72 -15.72 11.18
N MET A 44 -9.42 -14.59 10.54
CA MET A 44 -9.84 -13.28 11.03
C MET A 44 -11.36 -13.12 10.93
N VAL A 45 -11.95 -13.51 9.80
CA VAL A 45 -13.39 -13.50 9.59
C VAL A 45 -14.11 -14.40 10.62
N LYS A 46 -13.63 -15.63 10.80
CA LYS A 46 -14.22 -16.55 11.82
C LYS A 46 -14.16 -15.98 13.22
N ARG A 47 -13.10 -15.20 13.54
CA ARG A 47 -12.94 -14.55 14.85
C ARG A 47 -13.80 -13.28 15.00
N GLY A 48 -14.30 -12.71 13.91
CA GLY A 48 -15.02 -11.44 13.88
C GLY A 48 -14.16 -10.23 14.25
N SER A 49 -12.83 -10.34 14.14
CA SER A 49 -11.91 -9.25 14.46
C SER A 49 -10.55 -9.40 13.80
N GLY A 50 -9.97 -8.29 13.37
CA GLY A 50 -8.64 -8.26 12.77
C GLY A 50 -8.29 -6.91 12.20
N ARG A 51 -6.99 -6.63 12.11
CA ARG A 51 -6.45 -5.45 11.41
C ARG A 51 -5.52 -5.89 10.32
N LEU A 52 -5.71 -5.34 9.14
CA LEU A 52 -4.91 -5.55 7.94
C LEU A 52 -4.37 -4.20 7.49
N ALA A 53 -3.06 -4.04 7.43
CA ALA A 53 -2.42 -2.82 6.97
C ALA A 53 -1.65 -3.11 5.68
N MET A 54 -1.93 -2.36 4.62
CA MET A 54 -1.24 -2.40 3.35
C MET A 54 -0.35 -1.18 3.23
N ILE A 55 0.97 -1.39 3.20
CA ILE A 55 1.92 -0.29 3.00
C ILE A 55 2.05 -0.03 1.51
N SER A 56 1.25 0.93 1.04
CA SER A 56 1.35 1.48 -0.31
C SER A 56 2.47 2.56 -0.37
N SER A 57 2.23 3.69 -0.97
CA SER A 57 3.13 4.84 -1.08
C SER A 57 2.35 6.04 -1.63
N ILE A 58 2.88 7.25 -1.52
CA ILE A 58 2.43 8.37 -2.35
C ILE A 58 2.48 7.98 -3.85
N ALA A 59 3.45 7.16 -4.25
CA ALA A 59 3.51 6.57 -5.60
C ALA A 59 2.38 5.57 -5.92
N GLY A 60 1.53 5.23 -4.98
CA GLY A 60 0.27 4.51 -5.16
C GLY A 60 -0.96 5.43 -5.30
N LYS A 61 -0.76 6.75 -5.25
CA LYS A 61 -1.77 7.79 -5.47
C LYS A 61 -1.45 8.66 -6.70
N VAL A 62 -0.16 8.92 -6.95
CA VAL A 62 0.33 9.72 -8.08
C VAL A 62 1.43 8.97 -8.82
N GLY A 63 1.40 9.03 -10.14
CA GLY A 63 2.47 8.46 -10.96
C GLY A 63 3.79 9.22 -10.77
N VAL A 64 4.86 8.49 -10.53
CA VAL A 64 6.20 9.05 -10.34
C VAL A 64 7.10 8.58 -11.49
N PRO A 65 7.80 9.49 -12.18
CA PRO A 65 8.73 9.12 -13.24
C PRO A 65 9.78 8.10 -12.78
N MET A 66 10.24 7.24 -13.71
CA MET A 66 11.25 6.20 -13.46
C MET A 66 10.83 5.12 -12.43
N ARG A 67 9.54 5.01 -12.10
CA ARG A 67 9.00 4.06 -11.11
C ARG A 67 7.74 3.35 -11.61
N THR A 68 7.67 3.03 -12.91
CA THR A 68 6.46 2.49 -13.52
C THR A 68 6.01 1.16 -12.91
N ALA A 69 6.92 0.21 -12.68
CA ALA A 69 6.63 -1.06 -12.02
C ALA A 69 6.18 -0.84 -10.55
N TYR A 70 6.90 0.03 -9.83
CA TYR A 70 6.59 0.36 -8.45
C TYR A 70 5.22 1.05 -8.31
N CYS A 71 4.95 2.07 -9.14
CA CYS A 71 3.63 2.71 -9.17
C CYS A 71 2.52 1.70 -9.47
N ALA A 72 2.69 0.83 -10.48
CA ALA A 72 1.70 -0.19 -10.80
C ALA A 72 1.38 -1.09 -9.60
N ALA A 73 2.41 -1.58 -8.88
CA ALA A 73 2.22 -2.39 -7.68
C ALA A 73 1.54 -1.61 -6.54
N LYS A 74 1.98 -0.36 -6.28
CA LYS A 74 1.46 0.45 -5.17
C LYS A 74 0.04 0.97 -5.41
N PHE A 75 -0.34 1.29 -6.64
CA PHE A 75 -1.74 1.50 -7.02
C PHE A 75 -2.56 0.22 -6.91
N GLY A 76 -2.00 -0.91 -7.37
CA GLY A 76 -2.65 -2.22 -7.29
C GLY A 76 -2.98 -2.62 -5.86
N ILE A 77 -2.02 -2.52 -4.92
CA ILE A 77 -2.26 -2.88 -3.52
C ILE A 77 -3.23 -1.91 -2.84
N ALA A 78 -3.24 -0.63 -3.23
CA ALA A 78 -4.20 0.34 -2.75
C ALA A 78 -5.63 -0.02 -3.16
N GLY A 79 -5.84 -0.33 -4.44
CA GLY A 79 -7.14 -0.79 -4.96
C GLY A 79 -7.59 -2.12 -4.33
N TYR A 80 -6.65 -3.06 -4.13
CA TYR A 80 -6.93 -4.30 -3.41
C TYR A 80 -7.40 -4.03 -1.98
N ALA A 81 -6.73 -3.13 -1.24
CA ALA A 81 -7.10 -2.78 0.13
C ALA A 81 -8.51 -2.16 0.20
N ASP A 82 -8.86 -1.30 -0.74
CA ASP A 82 -10.18 -0.66 -0.79
C ASP A 82 -11.29 -1.68 -1.07
N ALA A 83 -11.07 -2.57 -2.05
CA ALA A 83 -12.01 -3.64 -2.36
C ALA A 83 -12.15 -4.63 -1.18
N LEU A 84 -11.03 -5.02 -0.57
CA LEU A 84 -11.02 -5.89 0.60
C LEU A 84 -11.80 -5.27 1.76
N ARG A 85 -11.57 -3.99 2.07
CA ARG A 85 -12.32 -3.27 3.11
C ARG A 85 -13.81 -3.32 2.85
N ALA A 86 -14.24 -3.02 1.63
CA ALA A 86 -15.64 -3.08 1.25
C ALA A 86 -16.26 -4.46 1.55
N GLY A 87 -15.50 -5.53 1.28
CA GLY A 87 -15.97 -6.90 1.48
C GLY A 87 -15.95 -7.40 2.92
N VAL A 88 -15.12 -6.84 3.83
CA VAL A 88 -14.91 -7.45 5.15
C VAL A 88 -15.14 -6.53 6.36
N ALA A 89 -15.37 -5.24 6.15
CA ALA A 89 -15.56 -4.30 7.26
C ALA A 89 -16.78 -4.64 8.12
N HIS A 90 -17.87 -5.08 7.50
CA HIS A 90 -19.08 -5.52 8.18
C HIS A 90 -18.91 -6.81 9.00
N LEU A 91 -17.83 -7.57 8.74
CA LEU A 91 -17.44 -8.77 9.48
C LEU A 91 -16.52 -8.45 10.68
N GLY A 92 -16.37 -7.19 11.06
CA GLY A 92 -15.57 -6.74 12.20
C GLY A 92 -14.07 -6.59 11.92
N LEU A 93 -13.65 -6.59 10.64
CA LEU A 93 -12.25 -6.39 10.26
C LEU A 93 -11.97 -4.93 9.89
N GLN A 94 -10.78 -4.46 10.22
CA GLN A 94 -10.27 -3.15 9.84
C GLN A 94 -9.20 -3.32 8.76
N VAL A 95 -9.32 -2.56 7.68
CA VAL A 95 -8.32 -2.52 6.60
C VAL A 95 -7.82 -1.08 6.45
N HIS A 96 -6.53 -0.92 6.62
CA HIS A 96 -5.83 0.36 6.57
C HIS A 96 -4.97 0.42 5.31
N ASN A 97 -5.15 1.48 4.53
CA ASN A 97 -4.34 1.77 3.36
C ASN A 97 -3.36 2.88 3.72
N ILE A 98 -2.06 2.58 3.76
CA ILE A 98 -1.03 3.48 4.29
C ILE A 98 -0.15 3.97 3.14
N TYR A 99 0.03 5.28 3.05
CA TYR A 99 0.74 5.96 1.97
C TYR A 99 1.91 6.78 2.52
N PRO A 100 3.07 6.13 2.75
CA PRO A 100 4.27 6.86 3.07
C PRO A 100 4.74 7.71 1.89
N GLY A 101 5.26 8.89 2.19
CA GLY A 101 6.15 9.64 1.31
C GLY A 101 7.59 9.17 1.44
N SER A 102 8.53 10.10 1.41
CA SER A 102 9.95 9.83 1.61
C SER A 102 10.23 9.52 3.08
N VAL A 103 10.65 8.30 3.36
CA VAL A 103 11.10 7.83 4.67
C VAL A 103 12.56 7.39 4.53
N ALA A 104 13.42 7.79 5.48
CA ALA A 104 14.86 7.58 5.45
C ALA A 104 15.23 6.09 5.66
N THR A 105 15.11 5.31 4.59
CA THR A 105 15.36 3.86 4.56
C THR A 105 16.23 3.48 3.37
N ASP A 106 16.71 2.25 3.33
CA ASP A 106 17.50 1.72 2.22
C ASP A 106 16.67 1.39 0.95
N VAL A 107 15.39 1.71 0.89
CA VAL A 107 14.52 1.36 -0.25
C VAL A 107 15.03 1.91 -1.58
N SER A 108 15.60 3.12 -1.56
CA SER A 108 16.17 3.76 -2.77
C SER A 108 17.49 3.12 -3.17
N ARG A 109 18.37 2.84 -2.20
CA ARG A 109 19.66 2.15 -2.42
C ARG A 109 19.45 0.73 -2.94
N ASN A 110 18.42 0.05 -2.46
CA ASN A 110 18.07 -1.32 -2.85
C ASN A 110 17.13 -1.38 -4.06
N ALA A 111 16.75 -0.25 -4.67
CA ALA A 111 15.91 -0.23 -5.86
C ALA A 111 16.55 -1.00 -7.02
N LEU A 112 15.72 -1.60 -7.87
CA LEU A 112 16.17 -2.28 -9.06
C LEU A 112 16.47 -1.27 -10.18
N THR A 113 17.51 -1.49 -10.93
CA THR A 113 17.83 -0.81 -12.20
C THR A 113 17.05 -1.43 -13.35
N ALA A 114 17.30 -0.98 -14.57
CA ALA A 114 16.62 -1.45 -15.77
C ALA A 114 16.77 -2.96 -16.02
N ASP A 115 17.92 -3.53 -15.69
CA ASP A 115 18.27 -4.95 -15.85
C ASP A 115 17.96 -5.80 -14.60
N GLY A 116 17.36 -5.21 -13.58
CA GLY A 116 17.04 -5.90 -12.33
C GLY A 116 18.20 -6.01 -11.35
N SER A 117 19.35 -5.43 -11.62
CA SER A 117 20.45 -5.32 -10.67
C SER A 117 20.12 -4.29 -9.57
N LYS A 118 20.88 -4.34 -8.46
CA LYS A 118 20.72 -3.39 -7.36
C LYS A 118 21.34 -2.04 -7.72
N ARG A 119 20.63 -0.95 -7.50
CA ARG A 119 21.07 0.41 -7.80
C ARG A 119 22.32 0.84 -7.03
N GLY A 120 22.44 0.49 -5.74
CA GLY A 120 23.61 0.76 -4.91
C GLY A 120 23.73 2.18 -4.35
N VAL A 121 22.99 3.16 -4.90
CA VAL A 121 22.98 4.56 -4.45
C VAL A 121 21.58 4.97 -4.01
N SER A 122 21.50 5.90 -3.05
CA SER A 122 20.22 6.42 -2.57
C SER A 122 19.90 7.79 -3.17
N ASP A 123 18.63 8.14 -3.19
CA ASP A 123 18.18 9.48 -3.53
C ASP A 123 18.25 10.38 -2.27
N LYS A 124 18.79 11.58 -2.41
CA LYS A 124 18.89 12.55 -1.30
C LYS A 124 17.53 12.87 -0.67
N VAL A 125 16.45 12.85 -1.44
CA VAL A 125 15.11 13.09 -0.92
C VAL A 125 14.70 11.95 0.04
N ILE A 126 15.08 10.72 -0.24
CA ILE A 126 14.83 9.59 0.67
C ILE A 126 15.74 9.67 1.90
N ASP A 127 17.02 9.94 1.71
CA ASP A 127 17.97 10.06 2.84
C ASP A 127 17.60 11.17 3.83
N ASN A 128 16.98 12.25 3.33
CA ASN A 128 16.49 13.38 4.12
C ASN A 128 14.98 13.27 4.43
N GLY A 129 14.37 12.13 4.21
CA GLY A 129 12.96 11.90 4.50
C GLY A 129 12.67 11.76 6.01
N ILE A 130 11.43 11.49 6.33
CA ILE A 130 10.98 11.27 7.71
C ILE A 130 11.79 10.13 8.33
N PRO A 131 12.31 10.27 9.56
CA PRO A 131 12.95 9.15 10.27
C PRO A 131 12.01 7.95 10.40
N PRO A 132 12.49 6.71 10.20
CA PRO A 132 11.63 5.52 10.19
C PRO A 132 10.80 5.32 11.46
N ASP A 133 11.36 5.60 12.62
CA ASP A 133 10.70 5.50 13.93
C ASP A 133 9.55 6.52 14.05
N VAL A 134 9.75 7.75 13.58
CA VAL A 134 8.71 8.78 13.52
C VAL A 134 7.60 8.40 12.57
N ALA A 135 7.94 7.93 11.36
CA ALA A 135 6.95 7.49 10.38
C ALA A 135 6.10 6.33 10.91
N VAL A 136 6.74 5.33 11.52
CA VAL A 136 6.07 4.17 12.12
C VAL A 136 5.16 4.57 13.27
N ALA A 137 5.60 5.47 14.15
CA ALA A 137 4.77 5.98 15.25
C ALA A 137 3.48 6.63 14.72
N GLN A 138 3.57 7.49 13.70
CA GLN A 138 2.41 8.12 13.07
C GLN A 138 1.48 7.10 12.39
N MET A 139 2.03 6.09 11.72
CA MET A 139 1.24 5.02 11.10
C MET A 139 0.44 4.23 12.14
N ILE A 140 1.11 3.83 13.23
CA ILE A 140 0.48 3.04 14.31
C ILE A 140 -0.60 3.85 15.02
N GLU A 141 -0.33 5.11 15.36
CA GLU A 141 -1.31 5.99 16.01
C GLU A 141 -2.58 6.10 15.19
N GLN A 142 -2.48 6.45 13.90
CA GLN A 142 -3.63 6.59 13.01
C GLN A 142 -4.35 5.26 12.77
N MET A 143 -3.59 4.16 12.65
CA MET A 143 -4.15 2.82 12.52
C MET A 143 -4.95 2.42 13.79
N LEU A 144 -4.46 2.75 14.98
CA LEU A 144 -5.16 2.48 16.24
C LEU A 144 -6.40 3.38 16.40
N ALA A 145 -6.35 4.60 15.89
CA ALA A 145 -7.50 5.50 15.81
C ALA A 145 -8.56 5.05 14.78
N GLY A 146 -8.28 3.99 13.99
CA GLY A 146 -9.22 3.45 13.02
C GLY A 146 -9.25 4.15 11.67
N ALA A 147 -8.25 5.00 11.37
CA ALA A 147 -8.15 5.66 10.08
C ALA A 147 -8.06 4.64 8.94
N ARG A 148 -8.87 4.83 7.91
CA ARG A 148 -8.97 3.93 6.75
C ARG A 148 -7.85 4.18 5.74
N GLU A 149 -7.55 5.45 5.53
CA GLU A 149 -6.51 5.95 4.66
C GLU A 149 -5.55 6.81 5.49
N ILE A 150 -4.28 6.41 5.52
CA ILE A 150 -3.24 7.01 6.36
C ILE A 150 -2.14 7.55 5.45
N ILE A 151 -1.93 8.87 5.46
CA ILE A 151 -0.88 9.52 4.70
C ILE A 151 0.20 9.96 5.70
N VAL A 152 1.44 9.49 5.49
CA VAL A 152 2.60 9.84 6.31
C VAL A 152 3.66 10.42 5.40
N ALA A 153 3.58 11.72 5.18
CA ALA A 153 4.42 12.46 4.25
C ALA A 153 4.55 13.92 4.70
N GLU A 154 5.47 14.65 4.11
CA GLU A 154 5.70 16.08 4.37
C GLU A 154 5.72 16.88 3.07
N GLY A 155 5.55 18.20 3.19
CA GLY A 155 5.69 19.16 2.10
C GLY A 155 4.84 18.80 0.86
N ALA A 156 5.48 18.78 -0.30
CA ALA A 156 4.81 18.51 -1.59
C ALA A 156 4.21 17.10 -1.67
N GLU A 157 4.84 16.09 -1.06
CA GLU A 157 4.33 14.72 -1.04
C GLU A 157 3.04 14.61 -0.23
N LEU A 158 2.96 15.29 0.90
CA LEU A 158 1.72 15.39 1.70
C LEU A 158 0.60 16.06 0.87
N ALA A 159 0.90 17.19 0.25
CA ALA A 159 -0.08 17.90 -0.59
C ALA A 159 -0.60 17.02 -1.74
N MET A 160 0.27 16.24 -2.40
CA MET A 160 -0.13 15.29 -3.44
C MET A 160 -1.03 14.18 -2.88
N GLY A 161 -0.67 13.63 -1.71
CA GLY A 161 -1.44 12.60 -1.04
C GLY A 161 -2.84 13.07 -0.67
N GLU A 162 -2.94 14.25 -0.07
CA GLU A 162 -4.21 14.85 0.33
C GLU A 162 -5.08 15.23 -0.86
N ALA A 163 -4.51 15.72 -1.96
CA ALA A 163 -5.24 16.02 -3.19
C ALA A 163 -5.91 14.78 -3.82
N ARG A 164 -5.43 13.59 -3.50
CA ARG A 164 -5.94 12.30 -4.00
C ARG A 164 -6.56 11.44 -2.89
N ARG A 165 -6.93 12.05 -1.77
CA ARG A 165 -7.56 11.32 -0.67
C ARG A 165 -8.94 10.80 -1.04
N THR A 166 -9.23 9.56 -0.66
CA THR A 166 -10.55 8.96 -0.86
C THR A 166 -11.49 9.42 0.27
N PRO A 167 -12.64 10.04 -0.03
CA PRO A 167 -13.59 10.46 1.00
C PRO A 167 -14.16 9.25 1.76
N ASP A 168 -14.23 9.35 3.09
CA ASP A 168 -14.83 8.29 3.94
C ASP A 168 -16.28 7.99 3.56
N ALA A 169 -17.05 9.01 3.17
CA ALA A 169 -18.42 8.83 2.71
C ALA A 169 -18.52 7.92 1.47
N LEU A 170 -17.56 8.01 0.54
CA LEU A 170 -17.49 7.10 -0.61
C LEU A 170 -17.17 5.67 -0.18
N LEU A 171 -16.24 5.50 0.76
CA LEU A 171 -15.89 4.18 1.29
C LEU A 171 -17.08 3.52 2.01
N ASP A 172 -17.87 4.30 2.76
CA ASP A 172 -19.08 3.82 3.43
C ASP A 172 -20.18 3.44 2.42
N GLN A 173 -20.35 4.25 1.37
CA GLN A 173 -21.30 3.98 0.30
C GLN A 173 -20.97 2.67 -0.44
N ILE A 174 -19.70 2.45 -0.79
CA ILE A 174 -19.26 1.22 -1.45
C ILE A 174 -19.39 0.03 -0.50
N GLY A 175 -19.01 0.18 0.78
CA GLY A 175 -19.15 -0.87 1.79
C GLY A 175 -20.60 -1.33 2.02
N ALA A 176 -21.58 -0.43 1.80
CA ALA A 176 -22.99 -0.78 1.92
C ALA A 176 -23.48 -1.78 0.85
N PHE A 177 -22.80 -1.87 -0.29
CA PHE A 177 -23.11 -2.88 -1.31
C PHE A 177 -22.82 -4.30 -0.83
N SER A 178 -21.74 -4.51 -0.07
CA SER A 178 -21.32 -5.85 0.40
C SER A 178 -22.39 -6.52 1.26
N ARG A 179 -23.06 -5.76 2.13
CA ARG A 179 -24.16 -6.28 2.97
C ARG A 179 -25.33 -6.80 2.14
N ARG A 180 -25.50 -6.34 0.89
CA ARG A 180 -26.55 -6.82 -0.03
C ARG A 180 -26.12 -8.07 -0.79
N LEU A 181 -24.81 -8.34 -0.86
CA LEU A 181 -24.24 -9.48 -1.57
C LEU A 181 -24.11 -10.73 -0.69
N ASP A 182 -24.17 -10.61 0.64
CA ASP A 182 -24.11 -11.75 1.56
C ASP A 182 -25.24 -12.78 1.28
N HIS A 183 -26.35 -12.34 0.68
CA HIS A 183 -27.43 -13.21 0.21
C HIS A 183 -27.09 -13.97 -1.08
N TYR A 184 -26.09 -13.54 -1.85
CA TYR A 184 -25.67 -14.18 -3.10
C TYR A 184 -24.64 -15.29 -2.89
N VAL A 185 -23.93 -15.30 -1.76
CA VAL A 185 -22.84 -16.25 -1.46
C VAL A 185 -23.33 -17.45 -0.64
N ALA A 186 -24.55 -17.39 -0.12
CA ALA A 186 -25.15 -18.44 0.71
C ALA A 186 -25.99 -19.47 -0.09
N GLY A 187 -25.88 -19.47 -1.44
CA GLY A 187 -26.56 -20.39 -2.35
C GLY A 187 -25.65 -21.47 -2.88
#